data_4a6392ebdc9c011ccac6ee855e0c18ba
#
_entry.id   4a6392ebdc9c011ccac6ee855e0c18ba
#
_cell.length_a   1.000
_cell.length_b   1.000
_cell.length_c   1.000
_cell.angle_alpha   90.00
_cell.angle_beta   90.00
_cell.angle_gamma   90.00
#
_symmetry.space_group_name_H-M   'P 1'
#
loop_
_entity.id
_entity.type
_entity.pdbx_description
1 polymer ?
#
loop_
_entity_poly.entity_id
_entity_poly.type
_entity_poly.pdbx_seq_one_letter_code
_entity_poly.pdbx_strand_id
1 'polypeptide(L)'
;MSMRSKLRREDGAAAVEFALIAGLLSILVFGLLEYGLAFWQVQNLRASAREGARVAAVGGNDTAVHDVMAAASVGSLSGGWTFTRDRVCDQQPANTGQAVTITIDNDSLSGPVQEAFEVSIPFLPPIQLDPTLSGTFRCE
;
A
#
# COMPACT_ATOMS: atom_id res chain seq x y z
N MET A 1 -54.58 -4.64 31.07
CA MET A 1 -54.09 -3.79 29.98
C MET A 1 -52.62 -3.40 30.14
N SER A 2 -51.72 -4.26 30.65
CA SER A 2 -50.35 -3.87 31.02
C SER A 2 -49.19 -4.71 30.43
N MET A 3 -49.46 -5.85 29.84
CA MET A 3 -48.39 -6.72 29.34
C MET A 3 -47.82 -6.31 27.97
N ARG A 4 -48.64 -5.82 27.07
CA ARG A 4 -48.21 -5.38 25.71
C ARG A 4 -47.32 -4.13 25.67
N SER A 5 -47.42 -3.26 26.68
CA SER A 5 -46.60 -2.03 26.75
C SER A 5 -45.18 -2.28 27.28
N LYS A 6 -44.97 -3.32 28.10
CA LYS A 6 -43.67 -3.71 28.60
C LYS A 6 -42.82 -4.37 27.50
N LEU A 7 -43.37 -5.32 26.75
CA LEU A 7 -42.68 -5.99 25.64
C LEU A 7 -42.17 -4.97 24.60
N ARG A 8 -42.98 -3.96 24.25
CA ARG A 8 -42.58 -2.91 23.31
C ARG A 8 -41.43 -2.02 23.78
N ARG A 9 -41.20 -1.90 25.08
CA ARG A 9 -40.10 -1.13 25.66
C ARG A 9 -38.81 -1.94 25.71
N GLU A 10 -38.87 -3.23 25.91
CA GLU A 10 -37.73 -4.15 25.92
C GLU A 10 -37.19 -4.37 24.52
N ASP A 11 -38.06 -4.49 23.51
CA ASP A 11 -37.68 -4.58 22.08
C ASP A 11 -36.94 -3.32 21.61
N GLY A 12 -37.33 -2.13 22.08
CA GLY A 12 -36.65 -0.88 21.75
C GLY A 12 -35.26 -0.76 22.38
N ALA A 13 -35.10 -1.24 23.63
CA ALA A 13 -33.82 -1.24 24.31
C ALA A 13 -32.82 -2.18 23.61
N ALA A 14 -33.23 -3.39 23.25
CA ALA A 14 -32.43 -4.36 22.54
C ALA A 14 -32.02 -3.84 21.12
N ALA A 15 -32.91 -3.11 20.43
CA ALA A 15 -32.61 -2.51 19.14
C ALA A 15 -31.53 -1.42 19.23
N VAL A 16 -31.55 -0.61 20.30
CA VAL A 16 -30.52 0.43 20.54
C VAL A 16 -29.18 -0.23 20.89
N GLU A 17 -29.17 -1.24 21.73
CA GLU A 17 -27.96 -1.99 22.08
C GLU A 17 -27.32 -2.63 20.84
N PHE A 18 -28.13 -3.30 20.04
CA PHE A 18 -27.67 -3.86 18.75
C PHE A 18 -27.11 -2.78 17.82
N ALA A 19 -27.78 -1.62 17.70
CA ALA A 19 -27.32 -0.54 16.83
C ALA A 19 -25.95 0.02 17.25
N LEU A 20 -25.71 0.15 18.55
CA LEU A 20 -24.42 0.59 19.10
C LEU A 20 -23.30 -0.42 18.80
N ILE A 21 -23.56 -1.70 19.03
CA ILE A 21 -22.58 -2.77 18.75
C ILE A 21 -22.34 -2.88 17.24
N ALA A 22 -23.38 -2.84 16.42
CA ALA A 22 -23.27 -2.90 14.97
C ALA A 22 -22.51 -1.69 14.39
N GLY A 23 -22.73 -0.50 14.95
CA GLY A 23 -21.97 0.70 14.58
C GLY A 23 -20.47 0.56 14.85
N LEU A 24 -20.11 0.12 16.07
CA LEU A 24 -18.71 -0.12 16.42
C LEU A 24 -18.07 -1.20 15.54
N LEU A 25 -18.78 -2.32 15.34
CA LEU A 25 -18.29 -3.40 14.49
C LEU A 25 -18.09 -2.95 13.05
N SER A 26 -18.99 -2.14 12.51
CA SER A 26 -18.86 -1.61 11.14
C SER A 26 -17.61 -0.74 11.00
N ILE A 27 -17.31 0.14 11.96
CA ILE A 27 -16.10 0.97 11.93
C ILE A 27 -14.84 0.08 11.93
N LEU A 28 -14.81 -0.97 12.76
CA LEU A 28 -13.68 -1.90 12.81
C LEU A 28 -13.50 -2.66 11.49
N VAL A 29 -14.59 -3.14 10.89
CA VAL A 29 -14.55 -3.88 9.62
C VAL A 29 -14.08 -2.98 8.48
N PHE A 30 -14.63 -1.77 8.35
CA PHE A 30 -14.19 -0.82 7.31
C PHE A 30 -12.75 -0.39 7.51
N GLY A 31 -12.34 -0.09 8.73
CA GLY A 31 -10.94 0.25 9.04
C GLY A 31 -9.96 -0.88 8.69
N LEU A 32 -10.35 -2.15 8.94
CA LEU A 32 -9.53 -3.31 8.58
C LEU A 32 -9.42 -3.50 7.07
N LEU A 33 -10.50 -3.26 6.33
CA LEU A 33 -10.51 -3.33 4.86
C LEU A 33 -9.64 -2.24 4.25
N GLU A 34 -9.78 -0.99 4.67
CA GLU A 34 -8.97 0.14 4.21
C GLU A 34 -7.48 -0.10 4.47
N TYR A 35 -7.14 -0.44 5.70
CA TYR A 35 -5.74 -0.74 6.05
C TYR A 35 -5.19 -1.93 5.28
N GLY A 36 -6.00 -2.98 5.07
CA GLY A 36 -5.60 -4.17 4.32
C GLY A 36 -5.29 -3.86 2.86
N LEU A 37 -6.09 -3.00 2.22
CA LEU A 37 -5.85 -2.54 0.85
C LEU A 37 -4.58 -1.69 0.75
N ALA A 38 -4.38 -0.73 1.65
CA ALA A 38 -3.17 0.08 1.71
C ALA A 38 -1.92 -0.79 1.91
N PHE A 39 -1.96 -1.73 2.84
CA PHE A 39 -0.87 -2.65 3.10
C PHE A 39 -0.54 -3.53 1.88
N TRP A 40 -1.56 -4.05 1.19
CA TRP A 40 -1.38 -4.83 -0.03
C TRP A 40 -0.67 -4.01 -1.12
N GLN A 41 -1.06 -2.76 -1.33
CA GLN A 41 -0.42 -1.85 -2.28
C GLN A 41 1.06 -1.62 -1.95
N VAL A 42 1.38 -1.32 -0.69
CA VAL A 42 2.76 -1.15 -0.23
C VAL A 42 3.61 -2.40 -0.52
N GLN A 43 3.09 -3.58 -0.22
CA GLN A 43 3.83 -4.84 -0.46
C GLN A 43 4.04 -5.10 -1.95
N ASN A 44 3.04 -4.81 -2.78
CA ASN A 44 3.11 -4.95 -4.22
C ASN A 44 4.19 -4.02 -4.82
N LEU A 45 4.22 -2.75 -4.42
CA LEU A 45 5.21 -1.79 -4.87
C LEU A 45 6.63 -2.12 -4.38
N ARG A 46 6.78 -2.61 -3.15
CA ARG A 46 8.07 -3.10 -2.65
C ARG A 46 8.56 -4.34 -3.40
N ALA A 47 7.66 -5.23 -3.82
CA ALA A 47 8.01 -6.37 -4.65
C ALA A 47 8.48 -5.91 -6.03
N SER A 48 7.79 -4.94 -6.63
CA SER A 48 8.19 -4.30 -7.89
C SER A 48 9.57 -3.64 -7.78
N ALA A 49 9.83 -2.86 -6.74
CA ALA A 49 11.14 -2.22 -6.51
C ALA A 49 12.28 -3.25 -6.34
N ARG A 50 12.02 -4.39 -5.70
CA ARG A 50 13.01 -5.48 -5.59
C ARG A 50 13.31 -6.12 -6.94
N GLU A 51 12.30 -6.31 -7.78
CA GLU A 51 12.50 -6.83 -9.13
C GLU A 51 13.28 -5.84 -10.00
N GLY A 52 12.99 -4.54 -9.89
CA GLY A 52 13.79 -3.49 -10.51
C GLY A 52 15.24 -3.49 -10.06
N ALA A 53 15.47 -3.62 -8.75
CA ALA A 53 16.82 -3.71 -8.18
C ALA A 53 17.59 -4.95 -8.68
N ARG A 54 16.91 -6.08 -8.90
CA ARG A 54 17.50 -7.28 -9.48
C ARG A 54 17.99 -7.04 -10.92
N VAL A 55 17.19 -6.36 -11.74
CA VAL A 55 17.60 -6.01 -13.11
C VAL A 55 18.73 -4.99 -13.11
N ALA A 56 18.67 -3.99 -12.23
CA ALA A 56 19.73 -3.00 -12.06
C ALA A 56 21.07 -3.63 -11.62
N ALA A 57 21.01 -4.68 -10.80
CA ALA A 57 22.18 -5.38 -10.26
C ALA A 57 23.01 -6.10 -11.34
N VAL A 58 22.37 -6.54 -12.42
CA VAL A 58 23.05 -7.17 -13.57
C VAL A 58 23.36 -6.19 -14.70
N GLY A 59 23.36 -4.88 -14.41
CA GLY A 59 23.72 -3.85 -15.38
C GLY A 59 22.56 -3.39 -16.27
N GLY A 60 21.30 -3.67 -15.94
CA GLY A 60 20.14 -3.18 -16.67
C GLY A 60 20.08 -1.65 -16.67
N ASN A 61 19.71 -1.08 -17.80
CA ASN A 61 19.47 0.37 -17.92
C ASN A 61 18.13 0.78 -17.29
N ASP A 62 17.91 2.08 -17.12
CA ASP A 62 16.70 2.59 -16.45
C ASP A 62 15.40 2.23 -17.18
N THR A 63 15.42 2.09 -18.51
CA THR A 63 14.26 1.65 -19.28
C THR A 63 13.91 0.20 -18.95
N ALA A 64 14.89 -0.71 -18.91
CA ALA A 64 14.66 -2.10 -18.57
C ALA A 64 14.19 -2.26 -17.11
N VAL A 65 14.74 -1.45 -16.19
CA VAL A 65 14.30 -1.39 -14.80
C VAL A 65 12.85 -0.94 -14.70
N HIS A 66 12.50 0.15 -15.40
CA HIS A 66 11.14 0.69 -15.45
C HIS A 66 10.12 -0.34 -15.96
N ASP A 67 10.43 -0.98 -17.09
CA ASP A 67 9.53 -1.96 -17.73
C ASP A 67 9.25 -3.16 -16.83
N VAL A 68 10.29 -3.68 -16.18
CA VAL A 68 10.15 -4.81 -15.26
C VAL A 68 9.38 -4.41 -14.00
N MET A 69 9.62 -3.23 -13.46
CA MET A 69 8.87 -2.72 -12.33
C MET A 69 7.39 -2.52 -12.65
N ALA A 70 7.08 -1.94 -13.81
CA ALA A 70 5.72 -1.79 -14.29
C ALA A 70 5.02 -3.14 -14.44
N ALA A 71 5.68 -4.12 -15.04
CA ALA A 71 5.14 -5.48 -15.20
C ALA A 71 4.93 -6.19 -13.85
N ALA A 72 5.84 -6.02 -12.89
CA ALA A 72 5.77 -6.67 -11.59
C ALA A 72 4.76 -6.02 -10.63
N SER A 73 4.34 -4.78 -10.89
CA SER A 73 3.45 -4.02 -10.01
C SER A 73 1.98 -4.42 -10.07
N VAL A 74 1.61 -5.41 -10.91
CA VAL A 74 0.22 -5.88 -11.08
C VAL A 74 -0.77 -4.71 -11.35
N GLY A 75 -0.34 -3.75 -12.19
CA GLY A 75 -1.14 -2.57 -12.54
C GLY A 75 -1.14 -1.43 -11.51
N SER A 76 -0.38 -1.55 -10.42
CA SER A 76 -0.25 -0.50 -9.42
C SER A 76 0.60 0.69 -9.91
N LEU A 77 1.56 0.45 -10.81
CA LEU A 77 2.36 1.50 -11.44
C LEU A 77 1.76 1.82 -12.80
N SER A 78 0.95 2.85 -12.88
CA SER A 78 0.34 3.38 -14.09
C SER A 78 0.57 4.89 -14.19
N GLY A 79 0.74 5.40 -15.40
CA GLY A 79 1.03 6.81 -15.63
C GLY A 79 2.52 7.17 -15.53
N GLY A 80 2.81 8.42 -15.21
CA GLY A 80 4.17 8.99 -15.24
C GLY A 80 4.91 8.86 -13.91
N TRP A 81 4.93 7.68 -13.31
CA TRP A 81 5.69 7.44 -12.07
C TRP A 81 7.21 7.44 -12.31
N THR A 82 7.98 7.78 -11.29
CA THR A 82 9.44 7.84 -11.33
C THR A 82 10.06 7.01 -10.21
N PHE A 83 11.32 6.65 -10.40
CA PHE A 83 12.13 5.99 -9.37
C PHE A 83 13.53 6.59 -9.33
N THR A 84 14.19 6.48 -8.22
CA THR A 84 15.60 6.80 -8.05
C THR A 84 16.43 5.55 -7.90
N ARG A 85 17.61 5.56 -8.51
CA ARG A 85 18.63 4.51 -8.38
C ARG A 85 19.87 5.12 -7.74
N ASP A 86 20.32 4.57 -6.62
CA ASP A 86 21.49 5.10 -5.89
C ASP A 86 22.82 4.80 -6.59
N ARG A 87 22.86 3.76 -7.44
CA ARG A 87 24.09 3.30 -8.07
C ARG A 87 23.85 2.58 -9.39
N VAL A 88 24.78 2.69 -10.31
CA VAL A 88 24.86 1.88 -11.53
C VAL A 88 25.80 0.69 -11.28
N CYS A 89 25.31 -0.52 -11.52
CA CYS A 89 26.11 -1.73 -11.52
C CYS A 89 26.64 -1.96 -12.94
N ASP A 90 27.87 -1.53 -13.20
CA ASP A 90 28.52 -1.60 -14.51
C ASP A 90 29.58 -2.70 -14.52
N GLN A 91 29.34 -3.90 -14.22
CA GLN A 91 30.24 -5.07 -14.29
C GLN A 91 31.76 -4.76 -14.06
N GLN A 92 32.05 -3.59 -13.48
CA GLN A 92 33.42 -3.23 -13.11
C GLN A 92 33.74 -3.84 -11.72
N PRO A 93 34.99 -4.31 -11.52
CA PRO A 93 35.40 -4.94 -10.24
C PRO A 93 35.13 -4.06 -9.01
N ALA A 94 35.12 -2.73 -9.19
CA ALA A 94 34.85 -1.78 -8.11
C ALA A 94 33.40 -1.81 -7.59
N ASN A 95 32.44 -2.27 -8.41
CA ASN A 95 31.00 -2.29 -8.09
C ASN A 95 30.51 -3.69 -7.70
N THR A 96 31.26 -4.75 -8.02
CA THR A 96 30.92 -6.13 -7.69
C THR A 96 30.75 -6.30 -6.18
N GLY A 97 29.62 -6.87 -5.78
CA GLY A 97 29.29 -7.10 -4.38
C GLY A 97 28.75 -5.89 -3.62
N GLN A 98 28.70 -4.70 -4.23
CA GLN A 98 28.04 -3.53 -3.66
C GLN A 98 26.51 -3.64 -3.84
N ALA A 99 25.75 -2.97 -2.98
CA ALA A 99 24.29 -2.96 -3.07
C ALA A 99 23.82 -1.84 -4.01
N VAL A 100 22.88 -2.14 -4.90
CA VAL A 100 22.08 -1.15 -5.62
C VAL A 100 20.70 -1.09 -5.00
N THR A 101 20.21 0.11 -4.76
CA THR A 101 18.88 0.35 -4.21
C THR A 101 18.03 1.10 -5.23
N ILE A 102 16.84 0.59 -5.49
CA ILE A 102 15.80 1.26 -6.26
C ILE A 102 14.73 1.75 -5.28
N THR A 103 14.40 3.01 -5.37
CA THR A 103 13.33 3.63 -4.55
C THR A 103 12.31 4.25 -5.47
N ILE A 104 11.04 3.88 -5.30
CA ILE A 104 9.92 4.50 -6.02
C ILE A 104 9.63 5.82 -5.33
N ASP A 105 9.48 6.87 -6.13
CA ASP A 105 9.17 8.21 -5.67
C ASP A 105 7.68 8.32 -5.38
N ASN A 106 7.30 8.44 -4.09
CA ASN A 106 5.91 8.50 -3.66
C ASN A 106 5.17 9.70 -4.28
N ASP A 107 5.84 10.83 -4.44
CA ASP A 107 5.26 12.05 -5.01
C ASP A 107 4.92 11.90 -6.51
N SER A 108 5.55 10.94 -7.19
CA SER A 108 5.27 10.62 -8.60
C SER A 108 4.10 9.68 -8.80
N LEU A 109 3.64 9.02 -7.74
CA LEU A 109 2.50 8.10 -7.81
C LEU A 109 1.20 8.88 -7.98
N SER A 110 0.29 8.35 -8.79
CA SER A 110 -1.00 8.98 -9.09
C SER A 110 -2.14 7.97 -9.14
N GLY A 111 -3.37 8.48 -9.03
CA GLY A 111 -4.58 7.67 -9.13
C GLY A 111 -4.79 6.73 -7.94
N PRO A 112 -5.34 5.52 -8.16
CA PRO A 112 -5.78 4.63 -7.07
C PRO A 112 -4.68 4.23 -6.08
N VAL A 113 -3.41 4.29 -6.49
CA VAL A 113 -2.27 3.96 -5.62
C VAL A 113 -2.01 5.06 -4.62
N GLN A 114 -2.06 6.31 -5.05
CA GLN A 114 -1.92 7.45 -4.15
C GLN A 114 -3.09 7.53 -3.18
N GLU A 115 -4.32 7.30 -3.66
CA GLU A 115 -5.53 7.24 -2.83
C GLU A 115 -5.46 6.10 -1.80
N ALA A 116 -4.83 4.96 -2.13
CA ALA A 116 -4.67 3.85 -1.19
C ALA A 116 -3.71 4.16 -0.02
N PHE A 117 -2.89 5.21 -0.12
CA PHE A 117 -2.06 5.68 0.99
C PHE A 117 -2.78 6.68 1.89
N GLU A 118 -3.99 7.08 1.53
CA GLU A 118 -4.88 7.86 2.37
C GLU A 118 -5.90 6.92 3.04
N VAL A 119 -5.68 6.57 4.30
CA VAL A 119 -6.62 5.74 5.07
C VAL A 119 -7.73 6.63 5.62
N SER A 120 -8.94 6.46 5.11
CA SER A 120 -10.13 7.22 5.52
C SER A 120 -11.09 6.36 6.30
N ILE A 121 -11.11 6.51 7.62
CA ILE A 121 -12.04 5.82 8.51
C ILE A 121 -13.22 6.75 8.82
N PRO A 122 -14.48 6.27 8.74
CA PRO A 122 -15.65 7.08 9.08
C PRO A 122 -15.51 7.76 10.45
N PHE A 123 -15.80 9.05 10.51
CA PHE A 123 -15.75 9.89 11.73
C PHE A 123 -14.33 10.24 12.24
N LEU A 124 -13.26 9.83 11.55
CA LEU A 124 -11.89 10.21 11.86
C LEU A 124 -11.28 11.03 10.71
N PRO A 125 -10.31 11.92 11.00
CA PRO A 125 -9.59 12.59 9.94
C PRO A 125 -8.79 11.58 9.11
N PRO A 126 -8.61 11.79 7.80
CA PRO A 126 -7.81 10.91 6.96
C PRO A 126 -6.35 10.89 7.44
N ILE A 127 -5.75 9.71 7.39
CA ILE A 127 -4.36 9.48 7.78
C ILE A 127 -3.57 9.24 6.50
N GLN A 128 -2.59 10.10 6.22
CA GLN A 128 -1.65 9.92 5.12
C GLN A 128 -0.55 8.95 5.55
N LEU A 129 -0.35 7.91 4.75
CA LEU A 129 0.75 6.98 4.90
C LEU A 129 1.87 7.38 3.94
N ASP A 130 3.09 7.46 4.45
CA ASP A 130 4.29 7.70 3.64
C ASP A 130 5.25 6.49 3.75
N PRO A 131 4.94 5.38 3.06
CA PRO A 131 5.74 4.18 3.13
C PRO A 131 7.02 4.32 2.32
N THR A 132 8.14 3.81 2.84
CA THR A 132 9.35 3.64 2.04
C THR A 132 9.17 2.50 1.05
N LEU A 133 9.18 2.81 -0.24
CA LEU A 133 8.98 1.89 -1.36
C LEU A 133 10.31 1.57 -2.03
N SER A 134 11.13 0.74 -1.41
CA SER A 134 12.46 0.43 -1.92
C SER A 134 12.74 -1.07 -2.01
N GLY A 135 13.63 -1.41 -2.94
CA GLY A 135 14.21 -2.73 -3.10
C GLY A 135 15.72 -2.64 -3.26
N THR A 136 16.46 -3.56 -2.68
CA THR A 136 17.93 -3.58 -2.72
C THR A 136 18.42 -4.94 -3.19
N PHE A 137 19.44 -4.92 -4.05
CA PHE A 137 20.10 -6.11 -4.57
C PHE A 137 21.61 -5.89 -4.65
N ARG A 138 22.40 -6.97 -4.71
CA ARG A 138 23.85 -6.87 -4.88
C ARG A 138 24.23 -6.86 -6.35
N CYS A 139 25.13 -5.95 -6.74
CA CYS A 139 25.75 -5.94 -8.08
C CYS A 139 26.56 -7.23 -8.29
N GLU A 140 26.35 -7.89 -9.43
CA GLU A 140 27.04 -9.08 -9.88
C GLU A 140 28.22 -8.73 -10.80
#